data_b9215525cadfb82e340154a21867592c
#
_entry.id   b9215525cadfb82e340154a21867592c
#
_cell.length_a   1.000
_cell.length_b   1.000
_cell.length_c   1.000
_cell.angle_alpha   90.00
_cell.angle_beta   90.00
_cell.angle_gamma   90.00
#
_symmetry.space_group_name_H-M   'P 1'
#
loop_
_entity.id
_entity.type
_entity.pdbx_description
1 polymer ?
#
loop_
_entity_poly.entity_id
_entity_poly.type
_entity_poly.pdbx_seq_one_letter_code
_entity_poly.pdbx_strand_id
1 'polypeptide(L)'
;MPRSRRDGTPARPPRKRKLTELLVKRQRPAARAYLIWDTKLPGLALQIQPSGTRTFKVIYSYHGRPRWLHLGNANSIGLAAARRLAMEIMVQVARARSGG
;
A
#
# COMPACT_ATOMS: atom_id res chain seq x y z
N MET A 1 22.64 -19.37 6.06
CA MET A 1 22.16 -18.93 6.18
C MET A 1 21.68 -18.41 6.04
N PRO A 2 21.67 -18.32 5.89
CA PRO A 2 20.94 -17.78 5.76
C PRO A 2 20.63 -17.16 5.41
N ARG A 3 20.53 -17.05 5.08
CA ARG A 3 20.19 -16.53 4.85
C ARG A 3 19.67 -15.92 4.55
N SER A 4 19.45 -15.99 4.22
CA SER A 4 18.84 -15.45 4.05
C SER A 4 18.52 -14.85 3.95
N ARG A 5 18.46 -14.93 3.96
CA ARG A 5 18.01 -14.42 3.93
C ARG A 5 18.26 -13.52 4.07
N ARG A 6 18.77 -13.34 4.04
CA ARG A 6 18.89 -12.73 4.29
C ARG A 6 18.99 -11.86 3.85
N ASP A 7 19.27 -11.60 3.48
CA ASP A 7 19.24 -10.81 2.90
C ASP A 7 18.60 -9.71 2.91
N GLY A 8 18.98 -8.83 3.07
CA GLY A 8 18.19 -7.66 3.10
C GLY A 8 16.83 -7.86 2.60
N THR A 9 16.70 -8.83 1.93
CA THR A 9 15.41 -9.25 1.46
C THR A 9 14.57 -9.65 2.64
N PRO A 10 13.39 -9.10 2.76
CA PRO A 10 12.51 -9.60 3.79
C PRO A 10 12.35 -11.08 3.57
N ALA A 11 12.52 -11.80 4.62
CA ALA A 11 12.37 -13.23 4.56
C ALA A 11 10.96 -13.61 4.19
N ARG A 12 10.04 -12.69 4.26
CA ARG A 12 8.64 -12.94 3.97
C ARG A 12 8.19 -12.14 2.77
N PRO A 13 7.29 -12.71 1.97
CA PRO A 13 6.68 -11.94 0.90
C PRO A 13 5.83 -10.82 1.46
N PRO A 14 5.52 -9.79 0.65
CA PRO A 14 4.61 -8.74 1.08
C PRO A 14 3.28 -9.33 1.54
N ARG A 15 2.72 -8.77 2.57
CA ARG A 15 1.42 -9.20 3.06
C ARG A 15 0.35 -8.75 2.08
N LYS A 16 -0.52 -9.69 1.74
CA LYS A 16 -1.67 -9.42 0.88
C LYS A 16 -2.92 -9.84 1.60
N ARG A 17 -3.86 -8.94 1.78
CA ARG A 17 -5.11 -9.20 2.43
C ARG A 17 -6.20 -8.34 1.84
N LYS A 18 -7.43 -8.85 1.87
CA LYS A 18 -8.56 -7.99 1.56
C LYS A 18 -8.70 -7.01 2.72
N LEU A 19 -8.43 -5.74 2.46
CA LEU A 19 -8.52 -4.74 3.51
C LEU A 19 -9.96 -4.54 3.93
N THR A 20 -10.17 -4.41 5.24
CA THR A 20 -11.45 -4.04 5.83
C THR A 20 -11.17 -2.99 6.88
N GLU A 21 -12.21 -2.23 7.26
CA GLU A 21 -12.02 -1.22 8.30
C GLU A 21 -11.51 -1.84 9.59
N LEU A 22 -12.04 -3.02 9.93
CA LEU A 22 -11.62 -3.69 11.14
C LEU A 22 -10.15 -4.11 11.06
N LEU A 23 -9.73 -4.64 9.93
CA LEU A 23 -8.34 -5.05 9.73
C LEU A 23 -7.41 -3.85 9.85
N VAL A 24 -7.79 -2.73 9.23
CA VAL A 24 -7.01 -1.49 9.32
C VAL A 24 -6.85 -1.05 10.76
N LYS A 25 -7.94 -1.06 11.52
CA LYS A 25 -7.92 -0.61 12.92
C LYS A 25 -7.09 -1.52 13.82
N ARG A 26 -7.01 -2.80 13.48
CA ARG A 26 -6.34 -3.78 14.33
C ARG A 26 -4.84 -3.87 14.09
N GLN A 27 -4.31 -3.20 13.08
CA GLN A 27 -2.89 -3.29 12.81
C GLN A 27 -2.10 -2.56 13.87
N ARG A 28 -1.07 -3.22 14.37
CA ARG A 28 -0.22 -2.68 15.42
C ARG A 28 1.13 -2.30 14.86
N PRO A 29 1.77 -1.29 15.42
CA PRO A 29 3.11 -0.94 14.99
C PRO A 29 4.09 -2.06 15.28
N ALA A 30 5.13 -2.11 14.50
CA ALA A 30 6.23 -3.04 14.65
C ALA A 30 7.51 -2.24 14.70
N ALA A 31 8.63 -2.92 14.88
CA ALA A 31 9.92 -2.24 14.93
C ALA A 31 10.24 -1.50 13.64
N ARG A 32 9.71 -2.00 12.53
CA ARG A 32 9.90 -1.37 11.21
C ARG A 32 8.54 -1.16 10.56
N ALA A 33 8.47 -0.17 9.69
CA ALA A 33 7.28 0.05 8.89
C ALA A 33 7.01 -1.18 8.03
N TYR A 34 5.75 -1.49 7.81
CA TYR A 34 5.38 -2.60 6.94
C TYR A 34 4.15 -2.23 6.15
N LEU A 35 3.94 -2.99 5.06
CA LEU A 35 2.83 -2.75 4.13
C LEU A 35 1.90 -3.95 4.12
N ILE A 36 0.61 -3.67 3.98
CA ILE A 36 -0.39 -4.69 3.69
C ILE A 36 -1.04 -4.29 2.36
N TRP A 37 -0.88 -5.14 1.36
CA TRP A 37 -1.44 -4.89 0.04
C TRP A 37 -2.89 -5.37 -0.02
N ASP A 38 -3.75 -4.56 -0.61
CA ASP A 38 -5.15 -4.91 -0.75
C ASP A 38 -5.33 -5.90 -1.90
N THR A 39 -5.98 -7.03 -1.62
CA THR A 39 -6.26 -8.01 -2.68
C THR A 39 -7.46 -7.58 -3.53
N LYS A 40 -8.33 -6.74 -2.99
CA LYS A 40 -9.49 -6.28 -3.73
C LYS A 40 -9.12 -5.23 -4.78
N LEU A 41 -8.15 -4.38 -4.46
CA LEU A 41 -7.70 -3.34 -5.40
C LEU A 41 -6.18 -3.40 -5.46
N PRO A 42 -5.62 -4.13 -6.44
CA PRO A 42 -4.17 -4.22 -6.56
C PRO A 42 -3.54 -2.85 -6.70
N GLY A 43 -2.44 -2.63 -6.00
CA GLY A 43 -1.76 -1.35 -5.98
C GLY A 43 -2.10 -0.48 -4.79
N LEU A 44 -3.20 -0.75 -4.11
CA LEU A 44 -3.53 -0.05 -2.87
C LEU A 44 -2.85 -0.76 -1.72
N ALA A 45 -2.22 0.00 -0.84
CA ALA A 45 -1.54 -0.55 0.32
C ALA A 45 -1.81 0.29 1.55
N LEU A 46 -1.79 -0.38 2.70
CA LEU A 46 -1.82 0.27 4.00
C LEU A 46 -0.42 0.17 4.57
N GLN A 47 0.19 1.31 4.88
CA GLN A 47 1.49 1.34 5.52
C GLN A 47 1.33 1.62 7.01
N ILE A 48 1.96 0.78 7.82
CA ILE A 48 1.94 0.95 9.27
C ILE A 48 3.35 1.35 9.70
N GLN A 49 3.47 2.52 10.34
CA GLN A 49 4.74 3.04 10.81
C GLN A 49 5.03 2.53 12.22
N PRO A 50 6.30 2.49 12.63
CA PRO A 50 6.61 2.14 14.02
C PRO A 50 5.93 3.05 15.04
N SER A 51 5.62 4.28 14.66
CA SER A 51 4.89 5.21 15.53
C SER A 51 3.43 4.84 15.72
N GLY A 52 2.92 3.89 14.91
CA GLY A 52 1.52 3.53 14.93
C GLY A 52 0.70 4.24 13.88
N THR A 53 1.29 5.17 13.16
CA THR A 53 0.59 5.88 12.08
C THR A 53 0.27 4.91 10.95
N ARG A 54 -0.97 4.95 10.49
CA ARG A 54 -1.43 4.12 9.38
C ARG A 54 -1.80 5.04 8.23
N THR A 55 -1.24 4.74 7.06
CA THR A 55 -1.39 5.60 5.89
C THR A 55 -1.76 4.75 4.69
N PHE A 56 -2.76 5.21 3.94
CA PHE A 56 -3.08 4.58 2.66
C PHE A 56 -2.19 5.14 1.58
N LYS A 57 -1.65 4.25 0.76
CA LYS A 57 -0.81 4.61 -0.38
C LYS A 57 -1.22 3.82 -1.59
N VAL A 58 -0.99 4.39 -2.76
CA VAL A 58 -1.14 3.66 -4.01
C VAL A 58 0.21 3.59 -4.69
N ILE A 59 0.53 2.41 -5.19
CA ILE A 59 1.79 2.17 -5.87
C ILE A 59 1.46 1.77 -7.30
N TYR A 60 2.05 2.46 -8.26
CA TYR A 60 1.81 2.17 -9.67
C TYR A 60 3.12 2.30 -10.43
N SER A 61 3.15 1.71 -11.61
CA SER A 61 4.31 1.81 -12.49
C SER A 61 4.03 2.84 -13.57
N TYR A 62 4.97 3.76 -13.76
CA TYR A 62 4.87 4.76 -14.80
C TYR A 62 6.22 4.88 -15.49
N HIS A 63 6.23 4.62 -16.80
CA HIS A 63 7.46 4.60 -17.59
C HIS A 63 8.49 3.64 -16.99
N GLY A 64 8.03 2.46 -16.55
CA GLY A 64 8.91 1.44 -16.01
C GLY A 64 9.42 1.66 -14.61
N ARG A 65 8.97 2.72 -13.94
CA ARG A 65 9.42 3.03 -12.59
C ARG A 65 8.27 3.00 -11.61
N PRO A 66 8.49 2.47 -10.41
CA PRO A 66 7.44 2.49 -9.40
C PRO A 66 7.25 3.90 -8.87
N ARG A 67 6.00 4.27 -8.68
CA ARG A 67 5.62 5.55 -8.10
C ARG A 67 4.75 5.30 -6.89
N TRP A 68 5.02 6.00 -5.83
CA TRP A 68 4.27 5.91 -4.59
C TRP A 68 3.51 7.20 -4.38
N LEU A 69 2.23 7.10 -4.11
CA LEU A 69 1.41 8.26 -3.88
C LEU A 69 0.68 8.11 -2.56
N HIS A 70 0.85 9.11 -1.70
CA HIS A 70 0.19 9.16 -0.40
C HIS A 70 -1.27 9.55 -0.60
N LEU A 71 -2.19 8.72 -0.12
CA LEU A 71 -3.62 9.01 -0.24
C LEU A 71 -4.15 9.71 0.99
N GLY A 72 -3.73 9.30 2.17
CA GLY A 72 -4.17 9.91 3.39
C GLY A 72 -3.94 9.03 4.59
N ASN A 73 -4.07 9.64 5.75
CA ASN A 73 -3.95 8.95 7.03
C ASN A 73 -5.25 8.17 7.29
N ALA A 74 -5.12 6.94 7.76
CA ALA A 74 -6.30 6.10 8.00
C ALA A 74 -7.23 6.66 9.08
N ASN A 75 -6.74 7.57 9.91
CA ASN A 75 -7.59 8.25 10.87
C ASN A 75 -8.40 9.37 10.23
N SER A 76 -7.97 9.85 9.07
CA SER A 76 -8.61 10.97 8.38
C SER A 76 -9.55 10.53 7.29
N ILE A 77 -9.20 9.44 6.58
CA ILE A 77 -10.04 8.92 5.51
C ILE A 77 -10.35 7.46 5.78
N GLY A 78 -11.53 7.04 5.39
CA GLY A 78 -11.91 5.64 5.52
C GLY A 78 -11.40 4.81 4.35
N LEU A 79 -11.49 3.50 4.49
CA LEU A 79 -11.04 2.58 3.47
C LEU A 79 -11.77 2.77 2.15
N ALA A 80 -13.08 3.02 2.20
CA ALA A 80 -13.86 3.22 0.98
C ALA A 80 -13.36 4.44 0.21
N ALA A 81 -13.05 5.52 0.92
CA ALA A 81 -12.51 6.72 0.29
C ALA A 81 -11.13 6.44 -0.30
N ALA A 82 -10.30 5.69 0.42
CA ALA A 82 -8.97 5.34 -0.07
C ALA A 82 -9.06 4.53 -1.36
N ARG A 83 -9.97 3.57 -1.41
CA ARG A 83 -10.17 2.75 -2.63
C ARG A 83 -10.64 3.60 -3.80
N ARG A 84 -11.53 4.54 -3.53
CA ARG A 84 -12.03 5.44 -4.57
C ARG A 84 -10.90 6.32 -5.12
N LEU A 85 -10.12 6.91 -4.24
CA LEU A 85 -8.99 7.75 -4.65
C LEU A 85 -7.96 6.94 -5.44
N ALA A 86 -7.64 5.74 -4.97
CA ALA A 86 -6.69 4.88 -5.66
C ALA A 86 -7.18 4.52 -7.06
N MET A 87 -8.46 4.22 -7.19
CA MET A 87 -9.05 3.87 -8.48
C MET A 87 -9.00 5.05 -9.45
N GLU A 88 -9.30 6.25 -8.96
CA GLU A 88 -9.21 7.46 -9.79
C GLU A 88 -7.80 7.68 -10.29
N ILE A 89 -6.81 7.48 -9.43
CA ILE A 89 -5.41 7.64 -9.79
C ILE A 89 -5.01 6.60 -10.84
N MET A 90 -5.44 5.37 -10.67
CA MET A 90 -5.13 4.30 -11.62
C MET A 90 -5.73 4.58 -12.98
N VAL A 91 -6.94 5.13 -13.02
CA VAL A 91 -7.58 5.52 -14.28
C VAL A 91 -6.77 6.62 -14.96
N GLN A 92 -6.36 7.63 -14.21
CA GLN A 92 -5.55 8.72 -14.76
C GLN A 92 -4.21 8.23 -15.29
N VAL A 93 -3.57 7.33 -14.57
CA VAL A 93 -2.30 6.74 -15.01
C VAL A 93 -2.49 5.95 -16.30
N ALA A 94 -3.56 5.16 -16.39
CA ALA A 94 -3.84 4.38 -17.59
C ALA A 94 -4.09 5.30 -18.78
N ARG A 95 -4.82 6.39 -18.58
CA ARG A 95 -5.07 7.37 -19.63
C ARG A 95 -3.79 8.04 -20.08
N ALA A 96 -2.93 8.41 -19.15
CA ALA A 96 -1.66 9.06 -19.48
C ALA A 96 -0.79 8.13 -20.31
N ARG A 97 -0.77 6.85 -19.98
CA ARG A 97 0.00 5.88 -20.75
C ARG A 97 -0.57 5.66 -22.13
N SER A 98 -1.88 5.61 -22.25
CA SER A 98 -2.54 5.40 -23.54
C SER A 98 -2.45 6.62 -24.43
N GLY A 99 -2.57 7.79 -23.84
CA GLY A 99 -2.59 9.03 -24.60
C GLY A 99 -1.22 9.55 -24.94
N GLY A 100 -0.22 8.98 -24.29
CA GLY A 100 1.12 9.48 -24.49
C GLY A 100 1.93 8.71 -25.42
#